data_52281ea20d601664752b9bea4a692ef7
#
_entry.id   52281ea20d601664752b9bea4a692ef7
#
_cell.length_a   1.000
_cell.length_b   1.000
_cell.length_c   1.000
_cell.angle_alpha   90.00
_cell.angle_beta   90.00
_cell.angle_gamma   90.00
#
_symmetry.space_group_name_H-M   'P 1'
#
loop_
_entity.id
_entity.type
_entity.pdbx_description
1 polymer ?
#
loop_
_entity_poly.entity_id
_entity_poly.type
_entity_poly.pdbx_seq_one_letter_code
_entity_poly.pdbx_strand_id
1 'polypeptide(L)'
;MTMQTVWQTYQSMTRDRSVTNKKVARSTVRRIFRYARPYRVIIAIFLITLVGTSLLSVAQPLLFRRIVDDGISVGNASLVTWTAVAIAGLAIGDAALGLVSRWYSSRIGEGLIFDLRTQVYDHVQRQSIAFFTRTQTGALISRLNSDVIGAQQAFTSTLGGVLGNLISVTVVLIAMFALSWQITLASLILVPLFLLPARYMGRRLQALTREQMTLNAEMSSQMTERFNVSGAMLVKLFGRPDAEAGLFSGRASRVRDIGVRIAMANRWFFTALTLVAALATAITYGLGGNLVIDGAITLGTLLALVALLAQLYGPLTALSNVRVDVMTALVSFERVFEVLDLPPLVRDPDDPRQVPEGGLSVAFQDVDFTYPTGAQVGLASLEGVAREESVHAGEPVLHDVTFESAPGALTALVGPSGAGKSTIIALLARMYDPTSGSVRIGGIDLRDLTTADVRAEVGVVTQDAHLFHESIAENLRYARPEATDTDLIEACRAAQIWDFIESLPDGLDTVVGDRGYRLSGGEKQRIALARLFLKAPRVVVLDEATAHLDSESERRVQLALDTALQGRTSVVIAHRLSTIRRADQILVVDDGRIVQRGTHEELLAAGGMYETLYRTQFADS
;
A
#
# COMPACT_ATOMS: atom_id res chain seq x y z
N MET A 1 14.35 -12.58 1.59
CA MET A 1 13.82 -11.24 1.94
C MET A 1 14.83 -10.22 1.48
N THR A 2 14.54 -9.44 0.48
CA THR A 2 15.45 -8.41 -0.02
C THR A 2 15.56 -7.27 1.01
N MET A 3 16.77 -6.75 1.21
CA MET A 3 17.09 -5.65 2.11
C MET A 3 16.18 -4.41 1.89
N GLN A 4 15.63 -4.25 0.69
CA GLN A 4 14.65 -3.22 0.33
C GLN A 4 13.31 -3.35 1.07
N THR A 5 12.79 -4.56 1.26
CA THR A 5 11.48 -4.78 1.93
C THR A 5 11.57 -4.46 3.43
N VAL A 6 12.65 -4.84 4.07
CA VAL A 6 12.94 -4.48 5.47
C VAL A 6 13.09 -2.95 5.60
N TRP A 7 13.67 -2.33 4.60
CA TRP A 7 13.95 -0.90 4.56
C TRP A 7 12.68 -0.05 4.43
N GLN A 8 11.76 -0.44 3.54
CA GLN A 8 10.47 0.24 3.35
C GLN A 8 9.57 0.11 4.59
N THR A 9 9.52 -1.06 5.20
CA THR A 9 8.76 -1.30 6.45
C THR A 9 9.28 -0.43 7.59
N TYR A 10 10.57 -0.19 7.63
CA TYR A 10 11.18 0.60 8.70
C TYR A 10 11.10 2.11 8.46
N GLN A 11 11.14 2.58 7.21
CA GLN A 11 10.88 4.00 6.90
C GLN A 11 9.48 4.43 7.34
N SER A 12 8.50 3.56 7.15
CA SER A 12 7.14 3.81 7.61
C SER A 12 7.03 3.87 9.14
N MET A 13 7.89 3.11 9.85
CA MET A 13 7.91 3.08 11.34
C MET A 13 8.66 4.26 11.98
N THR A 14 9.68 4.81 11.32
CA THR A 14 10.51 5.86 11.94
C THR A 14 9.93 7.26 11.84
N ARG A 15 9.04 7.50 10.88
CA ARG A 15 8.38 8.81 10.72
C ARG A 15 7.20 9.04 11.67
N ASP A 16 6.58 7.97 12.16
CA ASP A 16 5.43 8.09 13.05
C ASP A 16 5.83 7.93 14.53
N ARG A 17 6.21 9.04 15.17
CA ARG A 17 6.50 9.10 16.62
C ARG A 17 5.29 8.80 17.50
N SER A 18 4.07 8.93 16.97
CA SER A 18 2.83 8.73 17.73
C SER A 18 2.56 7.25 18.04
N VAL A 19 3.09 6.34 17.23
CA VAL A 19 2.82 4.90 17.31
C VAL A 19 3.57 4.21 18.46
N THR A 20 4.76 4.68 18.82
CA THR A 20 5.55 4.07 19.93
C THR A 20 4.97 4.31 21.32
N ASN A 21 4.09 5.31 21.48
CA ASN A 21 3.44 5.67 22.75
C ASN A 21 1.94 5.36 22.82
N LYS A 22 1.28 4.99 21.71
CA LYS A 22 -0.12 4.57 21.73
C LYS A 22 -0.25 3.21 22.41
N LYS A 23 -1.10 3.12 23.43
CA LYS A 23 -1.61 1.84 23.91
C LYS A 23 -2.42 1.22 22.77
N VAL A 24 -1.99 0.07 22.25
CA VAL A 24 -2.73 -0.68 21.22
C VAL A 24 -4.19 -0.82 21.64
N ALA A 25 -5.09 -0.39 20.78
CA ALA A 25 -6.51 -0.45 21.07
C ALA A 25 -6.96 -1.93 21.16
N ARG A 26 -7.68 -2.28 22.21
CA ARG A 26 -8.26 -3.63 22.36
C ARG A 26 -9.15 -4.01 21.16
N SER A 27 -9.70 -3.01 20.47
CA SER A 27 -10.45 -3.16 19.23
C SER A 27 -9.62 -3.76 18.10
N THR A 28 -8.36 -3.31 17.91
CA THR A 28 -7.43 -3.83 16.90
C THR A 28 -7.16 -5.32 17.12
N VAL A 29 -6.87 -5.72 18.35
CA VAL A 29 -6.63 -7.13 18.68
C VAL A 29 -7.87 -7.99 18.39
N ARG A 30 -9.08 -7.53 18.79
CA ARG A 30 -10.33 -8.24 18.51
C ARG A 30 -10.58 -8.38 17.00
N ARG A 31 -10.23 -7.36 16.22
CA ARG A 31 -10.38 -7.37 14.76
C ARG A 31 -9.41 -8.36 14.11
N ILE A 32 -8.16 -8.41 14.58
CA ILE A 32 -7.16 -9.39 14.13
C ILE A 32 -7.68 -10.82 14.32
N PHE A 33 -8.26 -11.14 15.50
CA PHE A 33 -8.86 -12.45 15.73
C PHE A 33 -10.04 -12.77 14.80
N ARG A 34 -10.79 -11.75 14.36
CA ARG A 34 -11.86 -11.94 13.37
C ARG A 34 -11.29 -12.36 12.00
N TYR A 35 -10.17 -11.77 11.56
CA TYR A 35 -9.46 -12.18 10.35
C TYR A 35 -8.84 -13.57 10.45
N ALA A 36 -8.47 -14.02 11.66
CA ALA A 36 -7.98 -15.38 11.90
C ALA A 36 -9.10 -16.44 11.88
N ARG A 37 -10.35 -16.06 12.03
CA ARG A 37 -11.51 -16.99 12.16
C ARG A 37 -11.65 -17.99 11.00
N PRO A 38 -11.48 -17.62 9.71
CA PRO A 38 -11.52 -18.57 8.60
C PRO A 38 -10.44 -19.67 8.72
N TYR A 39 -9.31 -19.36 9.32
CA TYR A 39 -8.14 -20.23 9.45
C TYR A 39 -8.12 -21.06 10.74
N ARG A 40 -9.18 -21.04 11.57
CA ARG A 40 -9.22 -21.66 12.91
C ARG A 40 -8.81 -23.15 12.94
N VAL A 41 -9.25 -23.93 11.95
CA VAL A 41 -8.90 -25.35 11.86
C VAL A 41 -7.42 -25.52 11.53
N ILE A 42 -6.91 -24.75 10.59
CA ILE A 42 -5.50 -24.76 10.18
C ILE A 42 -4.61 -24.31 11.35
N ILE A 43 -5.02 -23.29 12.10
CA ILE A 43 -4.34 -22.82 13.32
C ILE A 43 -4.33 -23.91 14.39
N ALA A 44 -5.43 -24.63 14.60
CA ALA A 44 -5.47 -25.74 15.56
C ALA A 44 -4.51 -26.87 15.17
N ILE A 45 -4.48 -27.28 13.90
CA ILE A 45 -3.53 -28.28 13.41
C ILE A 45 -2.09 -27.79 13.59
N PHE A 46 -1.82 -26.52 13.24
CA PHE A 46 -0.51 -25.90 13.43
C PHE A 46 -0.05 -25.94 14.90
N LEU A 47 -0.94 -25.61 15.85
CA LEU A 47 -0.65 -25.68 17.29
C LEU A 47 -0.37 -27.11 17.75
N ILE A 48 -1.12 -28.10 17.25
CA ILE A 48 -0.87 -29.52 17.55
C ILE A 48 0.51 -29.93 17.04
N THR A 49 0.93 -29.51 15.83
CA THR A 49 2.27 -29.80 15.32
C THR A 49 3.36 -29.14 16.16
N LEU A 50 3.16 -27.92 16.66
CA LEU A 50 4.11 -27.27 17.58
C LEU A 50 4.28 -28.03 18.90
N VAL A 51 3.19 -28.51 19.47
CA VAL A 51 3.26 -29.37 20.66
C VAL A 51 3.99 -30.67 20.32
N GLY A 52 3.67 -31.30 19.20
CA GLY A 52 4.32 -32.54 18.73
C GLY A 52 5.83 -32.39 18.59
N THR A 53 6.28 -31.36 17.89
CA THR A 53 7.74 -31.09 17.72
C THR A 53 8.42 -30.82 19.07
N SER A 54 7.78 -30.07 19.97
CA SER A 54 8.34 -29.82 21.30
C SER A 54 8.45 -31.12 22.15
N LEU A 55 7.48 -32.02 22.05
CA LEU A 55 7.54 -33.32 22.73
C LEU A 55 8.62 -34.22 22.15
N LEU A 56 8.74 -34.28 20.82
CA LEU A 56 9.78 -35.08 20.16
C LEU A 56 11.19 -34.57 20.48
N SER A 57 11.38 -33.25 20.54
CA SER A 57 12.66 -32.66 20.90
C SER A 57 13.11 -33.04 22.33
N VAL A 58 12.18 -33.14 23.28
CA VAL A 58 12.45 -33.55 24.68
C VAL A 58 12.63 -35.07 24.78
N ALA A 59 11.97 -35.85 23.95
CA ALA A 59 12.09 -37.31 23.97
C ALA A 59 13.52 -37.80 23.64
N GLN A 60 14.26 -37.09 22.78
CA GLN A 60 15.64 -37.46 22.41
C GLN A 60 16.58 -37.50 23.63
N PRO A 61 16.75 -36.45 24.45
CA PRO A 61 17.57 -36.49 25.68
C PRO A 61 17.14 -37.59 26.65
N LEU A 62 15.84 -37.85 26.77
CA LEU A 62 15.34 -38.91 27.64
C LEU A 62 15.74 -40.32 27.14
N LEU A 63 15.73 -40.53 25.83
CA LEU A 63 16.26 -41.79 25.24
C LEU A 63 17.77 -41.89 25.37
N PHE A 64 18.54 -40.79 25.25
CA PHE A 64 19.96 -40.80 25.53
C PHE A 64 20.28 -41.24 26.98
N ARG A 65 19.49 -40.75 27.95
CA ARG A 65 19.56 -41.20 29.34
C ARG A 65 19.43 -42.73 29.39
N ARG A 66 18.42 -43.32 28.72
CA ARG A 66 18.16 -44.75 28.72
C ARG A 66 19.30 -45.57 28.07
N ILE A 67 19.91 -45.04 26.99
CA ILE A 67 21.10 -45.66 26.39
C ILE A 67 22.24 -45.78 27.42
N VAL A 68 22.48 -44.73 28.18
CA VAL A 68 23.60 -44.68 29.14
C VAL A 68 23.30 -45.53 30.35
N ASP A 69 22.14 -45.33 30.99
CA ASP A 69 21.82 -45.96 32.28
C ASP A 69 21.49 -47.46 32.14
N ASP A 70 20.62 -47.82 31.20
CA ASP A 70 20.08 -49.17 31.08
C ASP A 70 20.82 -50.00 29.96
N GLY A 71 21.53 -49.30 29.08
CA GLY A 71 22.25 -49.92 27.96
C GLY A 71 23.73 -50.11 28.24
N ILE A 72 24.48 -49.01 28.29
CA ILE A 72 25.94 -49.01 28.39
C ILE A 72 26.37 -49.48 29.78
N SER A 73 25.78 -48.94 30.85
CA SER A 73 26.15 -49.28 32.22
C SER A 73 25.86 -50.73 32.62
N VAL A 74 24.88 -51.37 31.93
CA VAL A 74 24.49 -52.76 32.16
C VAL A 74 25.07 -53.71 31.12
N GLY A 75 25.73 -53.19 30.05
CA GLY A 75 26.29 -54.00 28.97
C GLY A 75 25.26 -54.57 27.99
N ASN A 76 24.07 -53.98 27.87
CA ASN A 76 23.00 -54.46 27.01
C ASN A 76 23.07 -53.81 25.58
N ALA A 77 23.85 -54.40 24.69
CA ALA A 77 24.08 -53.93 23.33
C ALA A 77 22.77 -53.88 22.50
N SER A 78 21.83 -54.81 22.73
CA SER A 78 20.55 -54.85 22.01
C SER A 78 19.70 -53.60 22.37
N LEU A 79 19.62 -53.24 23.62
CA LEU A 79 18.88 -52.04 24.09
C LEU A 79 19.50 -50.76 23.49
N VAL A 80 20.84 -50.67 23.46
CA VAL A 80 21.54 -49.52 22.86
C VAL A 80 21.16 -49.40 21.38
N THR A 81 21.22 -50.51 20.62
CA THR A 81 20.91 -50.50 19.19
C THR A 81 19.45 -50.08 18.92
N TRP A 82 18.49 -50.72 19.61
CA TRP A 82 17.07 -50.39 19.41
C TRP A 82 16.72 -48.97 19.84
N THR A 83 17.30 -48.46 20.92
CA THR A 83 17.08 -47.08 21.35
C THR A 83 17.73 -46.08 20.39
N ALA A 84 18.90 -46.40 19.81
CA ALA A 84 19.50 -45.60 18.75
C ALA A 84 18.63 -45.55 17.50
N VAL A 85 18.04 -46.68 17.08
CA VAL A 85 17.04 -46.71 15.99
C VAL A 85 15.80 -45.87 16.33
N ALA A 86 15.32 -45.94 17.56
CA ALA A 86 14.20 -45.12 18.02
C ALA A 86 14.54 -43.63 17.94
N ILE A 87 15.73 -43.21 18.36
CA ILE A 87 16.18 -41.80 18.25
C ILE A 87 16.23 -41.37 16.77
N ALA A 88 16.74 -42.21 15.87
CA ALA A 88 16.72 -41.91 14.45
C ALA A 88 15.30 -41.79 13.90
N GLY A 89 14.37 -42.66 14.34
CA GLY A 89 12.95 -42.57 14.01
C GLY A 89 12.30 -41.27 14.52
N LEU A 90 12.60 -40.87 15.77
CA LEU A 90 12.12 -39.58 16.34
C LEU A 90 12.69 -38.38 15.56
N ALA A 91 13.95 -38.43 15.13
CA ALA A 91 14.55 -37.35 14.35
C ALA A 91 13.85 -37.18 12.98
N ILE A 92 13.52 -38.31 12.32
CA ILE A 92 12.73 -38.30 11.08
C ILE A 92 11.31 -37.77 11.33
N GLY A 93 10.69 -38.20 12.43
CA GLY A 93 9.37 -37.72 12.85
C GLY A 93 9.34 -36.22 13.14
N ASP A 94 10.36 -35.71 13.85
CA ASP A 94 10.51 -34.28 14.13
C ASP A 94 10.71 -33.47 12.84
N ALA A 95 11.56 -33.92 11.93
CA ALA A 95 11.75 -33.31 10.62
C ALA A 95 10.44 -33.26 9.80
N ALA A 96 9.70 -34.37 9.77
CA ALA A 96 8.42 -34.45 9.08
C ALA A 96 7.37 -33.51 9.69
N LEU A 97 7.22 -33.50 11.03
CA LEU A 97 6.32 -32.58 11.74
C LEU A 97 6.74 -31.13 11.54
N GLY A 98 8.05 -30.83 11.53
CA GLY A 98 8.59 -29.50 11.25
C GLY A 98 8.20 -29.01 9.85
N LEU A 99 8.29 -29.88 8.82
CA LEU A 99 7.82 -29.56 7.46
C LEU A 99 6.30 -29.29 7.43
N VAL A 100 5.51 -30.15 8.08
CA VAL A 100 4.06 -29.98 8.18
C VAL A 100 3.70 -28.70 8.89
N SER A 101 4.35 -28.41 10.02
CA SER A 101 4.19 -27.16 10.77
C SER A 101 4.50 -25.95 9.90
N ARG A 102 5.61 -25.98 9.15
CA ARG A 102 6.01 -24.90 8.25
C ARG A 102 4.99 -24.69 7.13
N TRP A 103 4.48 -25.79 6.56
CA TRP A 103 3.46 -25.72 5.50
C TRP A 103 2.16 -25.05 5.98
N TYR A 104 1.65 -25.45 7.16
CA TYR A 104 0.46 -24.83 7.73
C TYR A 104 0.68 -23.36 8.11
N SER A 105 1.83 -23.05 8.71
CA SER A 105 2.21 -21.65 9.02
C SER A 105 2.24 -20.78 7.77
N SER A 106 2.86 -21.28 6.69
CA SER A 106 2.92 -20.56 5.42
C SER A 106 1.53 -20.40 4.78
N ARG A 107 0.68 -21.43 4.84
CA ARG A 107 -0.67 -21.37 4.30
C ARG A 107 -1.56 -20.36 5.04
N ILE A 108 -1.42 -20.22 6.35
CA ILE A 108 -2.10 -19.17 7.13
C ILE A 108 -1.59 -17.79 6.69
N GLY A 109 -0.28 -17.65 6.60
CA GLY A 109 0.33 -16.35 6.27
C GLY A 109 0.01 -15.87 4.87
N GLU A 110 0.19 -16.70 3.87
CA GLU A 110 -0.08 -16.35 2.47
C GLU A 110 -1.58 -16.15 2.21
N GLY A 111 -2.45 -16.95 2.86
CA GLY A 111 -3.89 -16.74 2.80
C GLY A 111 -4.30 -15.38 3.38
N LEU A 112 -3.74 -14.99 4.53
CA LEU A 112 -4.00 -13.69 5.13
C LEU A 112 -3.50 -12.52 4.26
N ILE A 113 -2.32 -12.67 3.61
CA ILE A 113 -1.83 -11.67 2.66
C ILE A 113 -2.83 -11.49 1.52
N PHE A 114 -3.27 -12.60 0.94
CA PHE A 114 -4.22 -12.57 -0.16
C PHE A 114 -5.51 -11.84 0.25
N ASP A 115 -6.11 -12.22 1.38
CA ASP A 115 -7.35 -11.62 1.87
C ASP A 115 -7.19 -10.11 2.13
N LEU A 116 -6.10 -9.71 2.83
CA LEU A 116 -5.87 -8.30 3.15
C LEU A 116 -5.54 -7.48 1.90
N ARG A 117 -4.70 -7.99 1.00
CA ARG A 117 -4.36 -7.27 -0.24
C ARG A 117 -5.58 -7.04 -1.12
N THR A 118 -6.40 -8.09 -1.30
CA THR A 118 -7.61 -7.99 -2.11
C THR A 118 -8.59 -6.98 -1.51
N GLN A 119 -8.81 -7.04 -0.18
CA GLN A 119 -9.72 -6.11 0.49
C GLN A 119 -9.21 -4.67 0.46
N VAL A 120 -7.92 -4.44 0.72
CA VAL A 120 -7.36 -3.08 0.68
C VAL A 120 -7.36 -2.54 -0.75
N TYR A 121 -7.02 -3.36 -1.75
CA TYR A 121 -7.07 -2.95 -3.15
C TYR A 121 -8.48 -2.57 -3.59
N ASP A 122 -9.48 -3.43 -3.33
CA ASP A 122 -10.89 -3.15 -3.64
C ASP A 122 -11.39 -1.89 -2.93
N HIS A 123 -11.05 -1.73 -1.65
CA HIS A 123 -11.43 -0.56 -0.87
C HIS A 123 -10.79 0.74 -1.41
N VAL A 124 -9.50 0.71 -1.76
CA VAL A 124 -8.79 1.85 -2.34
C VAL A 124 -9.38 2.24 -3.69
N GLN A 125 -9.76 1.26 -4.54
CA GLN A 125 -10.40 1.54 -5.83
C GLN A 125 -11.75 2.26 -5.71
N ARG A 126 -12.42 2.11 -4.57
CA ARG A 126 -13.70 2.79 -4.26
C ARG A 126 -13.53 4.15 -3.60
N GLN A 127 -12.30 4.56 -3.28
CA GLN A 127 -12.06 5.87 -2.70
C GLN A 127 -12.31 6.99 -3.70
N SER A 128 -12.73 8.15 -3.18
CA SER A 128 -12.92 9.37 -3.97
C SER A 128 -11.60 9.90 -4.54
N ILE A 129 -11.68 10.68 -5.60
CA ILE A 129 -10.49 11.31 -6.20
C ILE A 129 -9.73 12.19 -5.19
N ALA A 130 -10.41 12.79 -4.22
CA ALA A 130 -9.82 13.59 -3.15
C ALA A 130 -8.77 12.80 -2.33
N PHE A 131 -9.00 11.51 -2.11
CA PHE A 131 -8.03 10.63 -1.45
C PHE A 131 -6.72 10.53 -2.24
N PHE A 132 -6.81 10.36 -3.57
CA PHE A 132 -5.64 10.23 -4.45
C PHE A 132 -4.89 11.53 -4.67
N THR A 133 -5.57 12.68 -4.62
CA THR A 133 -4.92 13.99 -4.72
C THR A 133 -4.07 14.29 -3.49
N ARG A 134 -4.52 13.87 -2.30
CA ARG A 134 -3.83 14.09 -1.03
C ARG A 134 -2.75 13.03 -0.76
N THR A 135 -3.04 11.77 -1.05
CA THR A 135 -2.18 10.63 -0.70
C THR A 135 -1.08 10.43 -1.76
N GLN A 136 0.18 10.39 -1.32
CA GLN A 136 1.28 10.05 -2.23
C GLN A 136 1.17 8.58 -2.68
N THR A 137 1.23 8.35 -3.98
CA THR A 137 1.16 7.00 -4.60
C THR A 137 2.19 6.04 -4.00
N GLY A 138 3.45 6.49 -3.80
CA GLY A 138 4.49 5.66 -3.22
C GLY A 138 4.20 5.23 -1.77
N ALA A 139 3.56 6.10 -0.99
CA ALA A 139 3.14 5.78 0.38
C ALA A 139 2.00 4.75 0.38
N LEU A 140 1.05 4.86 -0.55
CA LEU A 140 -0.05 3.90 -0.70
C LEU A 140 0.45 2.52 -1.14
N ILE A 141 1.35 2.47 -2.14
CA ILE A 141 1.99 1.21 -2.58
C ILE A 141 2.76 0.57 -1.41
N SER A 142 3.45 1.36 -0.59
CA SER A 142 4.12 0.86 0.61
C SER A 142 3.14 0.24 1.61
N ARG A 143 1.94 0.81 1.79
CA ARG A 143 0.87 0.24 2.63
C ARG A 143 0.41 -1.13 2.11
N LEU A 144 0.12 -1.21 0.81
CA LEU A 144 -0.33 -2.44 0.17
C LEU A 144 0.70 -3.58 0.20
N ASN A 145 1.99 -3.23 0.17
CA ASN A 145 3.06 -4.21 0.16
C ASN A 145 3.65 -4.45 1.57
N SER A 146 4.30 -3.43 2.13
CA SER A 146 5.12 -3.61 3.34
C SER A 146 4.29 -3.81 4.60
N ASP A 147 3.19 -3.05 4.78
CA ASP A 147 2.38 -3.17 5.99
C ASP A 147 1.52 -4.45 5.98
N VAL A 148 1.04 -4.89 4.81
CA VAL A 148 0.35 -6.19 4.69
C VAL A 148 1.32 -7.35 4.96
N ILE A 149 2.57 -7.30 4.46
CA ILE A 149 3.60 -8.29 4.80
C ILE A 149 3.94 -8.25 6.29
N GLY A 150 4.03 -7.05 6.89
CA GLY A 150 4.23 -6.89 8.34
C GLY A 150 3.09 -7.50 9.17
N ALA A 151 1.84 -7.34 8.73
CA ALA A 151 0.68 -7.97 9.33
C ALA A 151 0.71 -9.51 9.21
N GLN A 152 1.14 -10.06 8.06
CA GLN A 152 1.35 -11.51 7.90
C GLN A 152 2.40 -12.06 8.88
N GLN A 153 3.54 -11.36 9.01
CA GLN A 153 4.61 -11.79 9.93
C GLN A 153 4.13 -11.90 11.37
N ALA A 154 3.09 -11.15 11.75
CA ALA A 154 2.44 -11.29 13.04
C ALA A 154 1.90 -12.71 13.29
N PHE A 155 1.29 -13.32 12.29
CA PHE A 155 0.74 -14.66 12.43
C PHE A 155 1.78 -15.76 12.24
N THR A 156 2.66 -15.62 11.26
CA THR A 156 3.59 -16.70 10.89
C THR A 156 4.80 -16.77 11.81
N SER A 157 5.47 -15.65 12.04
CA SER A 157 6.70 -15.63 12.83
C SER A 157 6.47 -15.22 14.28
N THR A 158 5.62 -14.20 14.52
CA THR A 158 5.42 -13.69 15.88
C THR A 158 4.53 -14.62 16.69
N LEU A 159 3.29 -14.87 16.25
CA LEU A 159 2.37 -15.73 17.01
C LEU A 159 2.88 -17.16 17.09
N GLY A 160 3.28 -17.74 15.93
CA GLY A 160 3.83 -19.09 15.85
C GLY A 160 5.13 -19.24 16.66
N GLY A 161 6.04 -18.27 16.53
CA GLY A 161 7.29 -18.26 17.28
C GLY A 161 7.08 -18.08 18.78
N VAL A 162 6.20 -17.16 19.20
CA VAL A 162 5.90 -16.95 20.63
C VAL A 162 5.29 -18.19 21.25
N LEU A 163 4.25 -18.75 20.61
CA LEU A 163 3.56 -19.95 21.14
C LEU A 163 4.51 -21.17 21.10
N GLY A 164 5.25 -21.37 20.00
CA GLY A 164 6.20 -22.48 19.89
C GLY A 164 7.30 -22.39 20.94
N ASN A 165 7.90 -21.22 21.16
CA ASN A 165 8.91 -21.03 22.18
C ASN A 165 8.35 -21.19 23.60
N LEU A 166 7.15 -20.71 23.87
CA LEU A 166 6.50 -20.87 25.18
C LEU A 166 6.19 -22.35 25.47
N ILE A 167 5.66 -23.07 24.48
CA ILE A 167 5.40 -24.53 24.57
C ILE A 167 6.72 -25.26 24.81
N SER A 168 7.77 -24.97 24.01
CA SER A 168 9.08 -25.60 24.13
C SER A 168 9.70 -25.38 25.53
N VAL A 169 9.73 -24.13 26.00
CA VAL A 169 10.22 -23.81 27.35
C VAL A 169 9.44 -24.58 28.41
N THR A 170 8.10 -24.62 28.31
CA THR A 170 7.25 -25.32 29.28
C THR A 170 7.53 -26.82 29.29
N VAL A 171 7.57 -27.47 28.12
CA VAL A 171 7.82 -28.92 28.00
C VAL A 171 9.22 -29.28 28.49
N VAL A 172 10.24 -28.50 28.09
CA VAL A 172 11.63 -28.72 28.55
C VAL A 172 11.74 -28.55 30.07
N LEU A 173 11.14 -27.51 30.67
CA LEU A 173 11.16 -27.31 32.11
C LEU A 173 10.48 -28.44 32.87
N ILE A 174 9.32 -28.90 32.41
CA ILE A 174 8.60 -30.04 33.00
C ILE A 174 9.50 -31.27 33.00
N ALA A 175 10.17 -31.58 31.88
CA ALA A 175 11.08 -32.71 31.78
C ALA A 175 12.31 -32.57 32.70
N MET A 176 12.91 -31.37 32.78
CA MET A 176 14.05 -31.09 33.68
C MET A 176 13.68 -31.25 35.16
N PHE A 177 12.52 -30.70 35.58
CA PHE A 177 12.02 -30.84 36.96
C PHE A 177 11.70 -32.31 37.31
N ALA A 178 11.18 -33.10 36.36
CA ALA A 178 10.91 -34.51 36.54
C ALA A 178 12.22 -35.35 36.71
N LEU A 179 13.33 -34.91 36.09
CA LEU A 179 14.61 -35.57 36.18
C LEU A 179 15.38 -35.22 37.47
N SER A 180 15.48 -33.93 37.78
CA SER A 180 16.13 -33.42 39.04
C SER A 180 15.71 -31.98 39.30
N TRP A 181 14.94 -31.76 40.34
CA TRP A 181 14.51 -30.42 40.74
C TRP A 181 15.67 -29.54 41.22
N GLN A 182 16.69 -30.16 41.90
CA GLN A 182 17.83 -29.43 42.47
C GLN A 182 18.68 -28.78 41.35
N ILE A 183 19.05 -29.57 40.32
CA ILE A 183 19.85 -29.09 39.19
C ILE A 183 19.05 -28.10 38.36
N THR A 184 17.75 -28.36 38.14
CA THR A 184 16.86 -27.47 37.42
C THR A 184 16.78 -26.10 38.09
N LEU A 185 16.60 -26.07 39.41
CA LEU A 185 16.53 -24.81 40.16
C LEU A 185 17.88 -24.06 40.12
N ALA A 186 19.00 -24.77 40.30
CA ALA A 186 20.34 -24.17 40.20
C ALA A 186 20.59 -23.57 38.81
N SER A 187 20.14 -24.25 37.73
CA SER A 187 20.25 -23.75 36.37
C SER A 187 19.35 -22.53 36.13
N LEU A 188 18.13 -22.51 36.70
CA LEU A 188 17.21 -21.38 36.61
C LEU A 188 17.69 -20.11 37.30
N ILE A 189 18.53 -20.19 38.31
CA ILE A 189 19.17 -19.03 38.97
C ILE A 189 19.98 -18.21 37.95
N LEU A 190 20.50 -18.83 36.89
CA LEU A 190 21.24 -18.14 35.84
C LEU A 190 20.34 -17.46 34.77
N VAL A 191 19.05 -17.77 34.75
CA VAL A 191 18.12 -17.17 33.78
C VAL A 191 18.02 -15.64 33.92
N PRO A 192 17.91 -15.04 35.11
CA PRO A 192 18.00 -13.59 35.28
C PRO A 192 19.29 -13.00 34.74
N LEU A 193 20.42 -13.67 34.98
CA LEU A 193 21.75 -13.27 34.48
C LEU A 193 21.80 -13.29 32.94
N PHE A 194 21.04 -14.18 32.32
CA PHE A 194 20.87 -14.24 30.87
C PHE A 194 19.95 -13.10 30.34
N LEU A 195 18.85 -12.78 31.04
CA LEU A 195 17.87 -11.79 30.60
C LEU A 195 18.33 -10.34 30.73
N LEU A 196 19.20 -10.03 31.72
CA LEU A 196 19.69 -8.67 31.99
C LEU A 196 20.51 -8.09 30.80
N PRO A 197 21.56 -8.79 30.29
CA PRO A 197 22.29 -8.35 29.09
C PRO A 197 21.39 -8.27 27.85
N ALA A 198 20.47 -9.21 27.69
CA ALA A 198 19.54 -9.24 26.57
C ALA A 198 18.68 -7.97 26.53
N ARG A 199 18.11 -7.56 27.66
CA ARG A 199 17.27 -6.36 27.76
C ARG A 199 18.06 -5.06 27.55
N TYR A 200 19.26 -4.97 28.10
CA TYR A 200 20.14 -3.79 27.94
C TYR A 200 20.59 -3.64 26.48
N MET A 201 21.14 -4.71 25.93
CA MET A 201 21.68 -4.72 24.57
C MET A 201 20.58 -4.56 23.51
N GLY A 202 19.41 -5.15 23.74
CA GLY A 202 18.27 -4.98 22.84
C GLY A 202 17.86 -3.52 22.65
N ARG A 203 17.81 -2.74 23.73
CA ARG A 203 17.53 -1.29 23.66
C ARG A 203 18.62 -0.53 22.91
N ARG A 204 19.89 -0.87 23.16
CA ARG A 204 21.03 -0.23 22.50
C ARG A 204 21.06 -0.54 21.01
N LEU A 205 20.85 -1.79 20.62
CA LEU A 205 20.75 -2.22 19.23
C LEU A 205 19.59 -1.53 18.51
N GLN A 206 18.43 -1.42 19.16
CA GLN A 206 17.29 -0.70 18.60
C GLN A 206 17.61 0.76 18.30
N ALA A 207 18.31 1.46 19.20
CA ALA A 207 18.72 2.85 19.00
C ALA A 207 19.71 2.98 17.82
N LEU A 208 20.74 2.12 17.77
CA LEU A 208 21.73 2.09 16.69
C LEU A 208 21.11 1.75 15.33
N THR A 209 20.20 0.78 15.29
CA THR A 209 19.49 0.41 14.06
C THR A 209 18.60 1.55 13.58
N ARG A 210 17.94 2.27 14.49
CA ARG A 210 17.15 3.47 14.12
C ARG A 210 18.05 4.54 13.50
N GLU A 211 19.20 4.84 14.11
CA GLU A 211 20.17 5.80 13.57
C GLU A 211 20.65 5.37 12.17
N GLN A 212 21.02 4.10 11.98
CA GLN A 212 21.43 3.56 10.69
C GLN A 212 20.36 3.77 9.62
N MET A 213 19.09 3.55 9.98
CA MET A 213 17.98 3.72 9.04
C MET A 213 17.75 5.16 8.65
N THR A 214 17.88 6.11 9.58
CA THR A 214 17.81 7.54 9.26
C THR A 214 18.94 7.93 8.29
N LEU A 215 20.17 7.49 8.55
CA LEU A 215 21.29 7.76 7.66
C LEU A 215 21.12 7.12 6.27
N ASN A 216 20.60 5.89 6.20
CA ASN A 216 20.28 5.24 4.93
C ASN A 216 19.16 5.99 4.19
N ALA A 217 18.15 6.52 4.90
CA ALA A 217 17.08 7.31 4.31
C ALA A 217 17.62 8.60 3.68
N GLU A 218 18.49 9.32 4.38
CA GLU A 218 19.15 10.53 3.86
C GLU A 218 19.97 10.23 2.61
N MET A 219 20.71 9.13 2.61
CA MET A 219 21.51 8.70 1.47
C MET A 219 20.65 8.30 0.26
N SER A 220 19.56 7.54 0.49
CA SER A 220 18.61 7.17 -0.58
C SER A 220 17.87 8.37 -1.15
N SER A 221 17.48 9.33 -0.30
CA SER A 221 16.84 10.57 -0.77
C SER A 221 17.75 11.33 -1.71
N GLN A 222 19.04 11.45 -1.36
CA GLN A 222 20.04 12.06 -2.23
C GLN A 222 20.15 11.33 -3.57
N MET A 223 20.24 10.00 -3.56
CA MET A 223 20.32 9.23 -4.80
C MET A 223 19.07 9.41 -5.67
N THR A 224 17.88 9.35 -5.07
CA THR A 224 16.62 9.53 -5.79
C THR A 224 16.52 10.92 -6.42
N GLU A 225 16.97 11.95 -5.70
CA GLU A 225 16.96 13.33 -6.18
C GLU A 225 17.98 13.56 -7.32
N ARG A 226 19.17 12.92 -7.26
CA ARG A 226 20.22 13.09 -8.25
C ARG A 226 20.10 12.18 -9.47
N PHE A 227 19.46 11.00 -9.33
CA PHE A 227 19.43 9.99 -10.39
C PHE A 227 18.14 10.00 -11.22
N ASN A 228 17.15 10.85 -10.88
CA ASN A 228 16.06 11.10 -11.82
C ASN A 228 16.53 11.98 -12.98
N VAL A 229 15.81 11.99 -14.10
CA VAL A 229 16.21 12.69 -15.34
C VAL A 229 16.51 14.17 -15.08
N SER A 230 15.63 14.86 -14.36
CA SER A 230 15.78 16.30 -14.06
C SER A 230 16.98 16.58 -13.15
N GLY A 231 17.15 15.76 -12.09
CA GLY A 231 18.31 15.86 -11.19
C GLY A 231 19.63 15.55 -11.89
N ALA A 232 19.67 14.49 -12.71
CA ALA A 232 20.84 14.14 -13.51
C ALA A 232 21.19 15.25 -14.50
N MET A 233 20.18 15.86 -15.14
CA MET A 233 20.38 17.02 -16.03
C MET A 233 20.97 18.20 -15.26
N LEU A 234 20.42 18.54 -14.10
CA LEU A 234 20.93 19.64 -13.26
C LEU A 234 22.39 19.40 -12.84
N VAL A 235 22.72 18.17 -12.39
CA VAL A 235 24.10 17.81 -12.03
C VAL A 235 25.02 17.87 -13.23
N LYS A 236 24.58 17.48 -14.43
CA LYS A 236 25.40 17.55 -15.66
C LYS A 236 25.62 18.98 -16.15
N LEU A 237 24.60 19.85 -15.99
CA LEU A 237 24.71 21.25 -16.48
C LEU A 237 25.44 22.16 -15.49
N PHE A 238 25.26 21.97 -14.18
CA PHE A 238 25.73 22.92 -13.17
C PHE A 238 26.52 22.26 -12.03
N GLY A 239 26.49 20.92 -11.92
CA GLY A 239 27.09 20.19 -10.83
C GLY A 239 28.62 20.07 -10.97
N ARG A 240 29.27 19.83 -9.84
CA ARG A 240 30.68 19.45 -9.72
C ARG A 240 30.76 17.99 -9.27
N PRO A 241 31.12 17.06 -10.17
CA PRO A 241 31.10 15.61 -9.84
C PRO A 241 31.89 15.25 -8.58
N ASP A 242 33.07 15.88 -8.37
CA ASP A 242 33.90 15.61 -7.20
C ASP A 242 33.23 16.07 -5.88
N ALA A 243 32.51 17.18 -5.90
CA ALA A 243 31.78 17.69 -4.75
C ALA A 243 30.59 16.79 -4.41
N GLU A 244 29.83 16.34 -5.42
CA GLU A 244 28.73 15.38 -5.24
C GLU A 244 29.24 14.03 -4.72
N ALA A 245 30.36 13.52 -5.26
CA ALA A 245 31.00 12.30 -4.78
C ALA A 245 31.48 12.44 -3.32
N GLY A 246 32.05 13.60 -2.97
CA GLY A 246 32.47 13.91 -1.60
C GLY A 246 31.30 13.93 -0.60
N LEU A 247 30.19 14.57 -0.97
CA LEU A 247 28.97 14.60 -0.14
C LEU A 247 28.39 13.19 0.06
N PHE A 248 28.31 12.38 -0.99
CA PHE A 248 27.86 11.01 -0.91
C PHE A 248 28.79 10.14 -0.06
N SER A 249 30.11 10.23 -0.28
CA SER A 249 31.11 9.51 0.50
C SER A 249 31.04 9.84 1.98
N GLY A 250 30.82 11.11 2.34
CA GLY A 250 30.63 11.53 3.73
C GLY A 250 29.41 10.90 4.39
N ARG A 251 28.29 10.74 3.68
CA ARG A 251 27.09 10.04 4.17
C ARG A 251 27.32 8.53 4.25
N ALA A 252 27.92 7.93 3.22
CA ALA A 252 28.24 6.51 3.16
C ALA A 252 29.20 6.09 4.29
N SER A 253 30.19 6.94 4.63
CA SER A 253 31.10 6.66 5.76
C SER A 253 30.37 6.60 7.11
N ARG A 254 29.42 7.50 7.35
CA ARG A 254 28.58 7.44 8.58
C ARG A 254 27.74 6.16 8.64
N VAL A 255 27.16 5.72 7.50
CA VAL A 255 26.42 4.44 7.42
C VAL A 255 27.34 3.26 7.72
N ARG A 256 28.56 3.25 7.18
CA ARG A 256 29.58 2.24 7.50
C ARG A 256 29.87 2.20 9.00
N ASP A 257 30.17 3.35 9.61
CA ASP A 257 30.61 3.44 11.00
C ASP A 257 29.50 2.98 11.97
N ILE A 258 28.25 3.35 11.71
CA ILE A 258 27.12 2.83 12.50
C ILE A 258 26.92 1.32 12.26
N GLY A 259 27.12 0.83 11.03
CA GLY A 259 27.07 -0.59 10.70
C GLY A 259 28.10 -1.42 11.51
N VAL A 260 29.34 -0.92 11.62
CA VAL A 260 30.37 -1.53 12.45
C VAL A 260 29.97 -1.55 13.93
N ARG A 261 29.41 -0.45 14.47
CA ARG A 261 28.91 -0.40 15.86
C ARG A 261 27.80 -1.43 16.11
N ILE A 262 26.87 -1.59 15.17
CA ILE A 262 25.80 -2.60 15.26
C ILE A 262 26.39 -4.01 15.24
N ALA A 263 27.31 -4.30 14.31
CA ALA A 263 27.96 -5.61 14.23
C ALA A 263 28.71 -5.96 15.51
N MET A 264 29.45 -5.02 16.08
CA MET A 264 30.15 -5.22 17.36
C MET A 264 29.17 -5.39 18.53
N ALA A 265 28.10 -4.60 18.59
CA ALA A 265 27.09 -4.73 19.63
C ALA A 265 26.41 -6.11 19.58
N ASN A 266 26.05 -6.58 18.37
CA ASN A 266 25.53 -7.93 18.17
C ASN A 266 26.54 -9.00 18.61
N ARG A 267 27.82 -8.85 18.24
CA ARG A 267 28.85 -9.82 18.63
C ARG A 267 29.00 -9.90 20.14
N TRP A 268 29.10 -8.76 20.84
CA TRP A 268 29.16 -8.70 22.30
C TRP A 268 27.93 -9.37 22.93
N PHE A 269 26.74 -9.11 22.40
CA PHE A 269 25.51 -9.72 22.89
C PHE A 269 25.53 -11.25 22.79
N PHE A 270 25.84 -11.79 21.62
CA PHE A 270 25.90 -13.25 21.42
C PHE A 270 27.04 -13.88 22.25
N THR A 271 28.19 -13.22 22.36
CA THR A 271 29.30 -13.72 23.19
C THR A 271 28.90 -13.79 24.67
N ALA A 272 28.22 -12.77 25.18
CA ALA A 272 27.73 -12.78 26.56
C ALA A 272 26.71 -13.92 26.80
N LEU A 273 25.77 -14.14 25.86
CA LEU A 273 24.82 -15.24 25.96
C LEU A 273 25.50 -16.60 25.94
N THR A 274 26.47 -16.83 25.04
CA THR A 274 27.24 -18.07 24.96
C THR A 274 28.04 -18.32 26.24
N LEU A 275 28.62 -17.25 26.83
CA LEU A 275 29.34 -17.37 28.08
C LEU A 275 28.41 -17.80 29.22
N VAL A 276 27.24 -17.20 29.36
CA VAL A 276 26.26 -17.58 30.39
C VAL A 276 25.82 -19.03 30.20
N ALA A 277 25.57 -19.46 28.93
CA ALA A 277 25.24 -20.84 28.63
C ALA A 277 26.37 -21.81 29.03
N ALA A 278 27.63 -21.48 28.73
CA ALA A 278 28.79 -22.29 29.12
C ALA A 278 28.94 -22.39 30.64
N LEU A 279 28.75 -21.27 31.36
CA LEU A 279 28.79 -21.27 32.83
C LEU A 279 27.67 -22.13 33.44
N ALA A 280 26.45 -22.04 32.89
CA ALA A 280 25.34 -22.87 33.33
C ALA A 280 25.60 -24.36 33.10
N THR A 281 26.18 -24.72 31.95
CA THR A 281 26.60 -26.09 31.65
C THR A 281 27.71 -26.56 32.64
N ALA A 282 28.71 -25.72 32.94
CA ALA A 282 29.75 -26.03 33.89
C ALA A 282 29.19 -26.26 35.31
N ILE A 283 28.27 -25.41 35.78
CA ILE A 283 27.58 -25.60 37.07
C ILE A 283 26.76 -26.90 37.08
N THR A 284 26.04 -27.18 35.99
CA THR A 284 25.25 -28.41 35.85
C THR A 284 26.15 -29.65 35.94
N TYR A 285 27.30 -29.67 35.26
CA TYR A 285 28.28 -30.76 35.40
C TYR A 285 28.91 -30.83 36.80
N GLY A 286 29.27 -29.70 37.39
CA GLY A 286 29.88 -29.67 38.72
C GLY A 286 28.96 -30.16 39.83
N LEU A 287 27.74 -29.58 39.91
CA LEU A 287 26.73 -30.00 40.89
C LEU A 287 26.18 -31.40 40.58
N GLY A 288 25.84 -31.64 39.31
CA GLY A 288 25.29 -32.91 38.89
C GLY A 288 26.30 -34.06 38.99
N GLY A 289 27.59 -33.81 38.72
CA GLY A 289 28.67 -34.78 38.89
C GLY A 289 28.81 -35.23 40.35
N ASN A 290 28.75 -34.30 41.33
CA ASN A 290 28.74 -34.64 42.73
C ASN A 290 27.50 -35.48 43.10
N LEU A 291 26.31 -35.11 42.61
CA LEU A 291 25.09 -35.90 42.85
C LEU A 291 25.14 -37.30 42.21
N VAL A 292 25.88 -37.48 41.10
CA VAL A 292 26.13 -38.82 40.48
C VAL A 292 27.07 -39.62 41.37
N ILE A 293 28.17 -39.03 41.92
CA ILE A 293 29.11 -39.69 42.84
C ILE A 293 28.39 -40.12 44.10
N ASP A 294 27.50 -39.29 44.64
CA ASP A 294 26.67 -39.57 45.82
C ASP A 294 25.55 -40.60 45.54
N GLY A 295 25.37 -41.02 44.30
CA GLY A 295 24.33 -41.97 43.89
C GLY A 295 22.91 -41.37 43.89
N ALA A 296 22.75 -40.06 44.01
CA ALA A 296 21.43 -39.39 44.01
C ALA A 296 20.79 -39.31 42.63
N ILE A 297 21.60 -39.28 41.57
CA ILE A 297 21.16 -39.32 40.16
C ILE A 297 22.09 -40.24 39.36
N THR A 298 21.60 -40.67 38.18
CA THR A 298 22.43 -41.48 37.26
C THR A 298 23.26 -40.61 36.30
N LEU A 299 24.31 -41.16 35.70
CA LEU A 299 25.10 -40.47 34.69
C LEU A 299 24.27 -40.08 33.47
N GLY A 300 23.36 -40.97 33.02
CA GLY A 300 22.46 -40.66 31.93
C GLY A 300 21.49 -39.52 32.26
N THR A 301 21.05 -39.42 33.50
CA THR A 301 20.22 -38.29 33.98
C THR A 301 20.99 -36.97 33.85
N LEU A 302 22.27 -36.93 34.24
CA LEU A 302 23.13 -35.75 34.13
C LEU A 302 23.28 -35.31 32.66
N LEU A 303 23.56 -36.26 31.75
CA LEU A 303 23.70 -35.98 30.33
C LEU A 303 22.40 -35.48 29.71
N ALA A 304 21.26 -36.08 30.08
CA ALA A 304 19.96 -35.63 29.63
C ALA A 304 19.64 -34.20 30.09
N LEU A 305 19.95 -33.85 31.36
CA LEU A 305 19.75 -32.50 31.88
C LEU A 305 20.60 -31.46 31.13
N VAL A 306 21.86 -31.77 30.81
CA VAL A 306 22.74 -30.88 30.02
C VAL A 306 22.18 -30.68 28.61
N ALA A 307 21.69 -31.74 27.95
CA ALA A 307 21.09 -31.65 26.65
C ALA A 307 19.79 -30.82 26.64
N LEU A 308 18.92 -31.02 27.66
CA LEU A 308 17.68 -30.24 27.83
C LEU A 308 18.00 -28.76 28.15
N LEU A 309 19.01 -28.49 28.99
CA LEU A 309 19.46 -27.14 29.28
C LEU A 309 19.92 -26.40 28.01
N ALA A 310 20.67 -27.08 27.13
CA ALA A 310 21.08 -26.52 25.85
C ALA A 310 19.90 -26.17 24.94
N GLN A 311 18.83 -26.96 24.98
CA GLN A 311 17.60 -26.67 24.22
C GLN A 311 16.80 -25.48 24.76
N LEU A 312 17.01 -25.07 26.02
CA LEU A 312 16.28 -23.97 26.65
C LEU A 312 16.73 -22.59 26.17
N TYR A 313 18.01 -22.43 25.80
CA TYR A 313 18.58 -21.11 25.47
C TYR A 313 18.01 -20.47 24.23
N GLY A 314 17.75 -21.25 23.17
CA GLY A 314 17.15 -20.75 21.92
C GLY A 314 15.79 -20.06 22.15
N PRO A 315 14.80 -20.80 22.68
CA PRO A 315 13.49 -20.26 23.01
C PRO A 315 13.53 -19.06 23.96
N LEU A 316 14.36 -19.08 25.00
CA LEU A 316 14.50 -17.95 25.93
C LEU A 316 15.01 -16.69 25.23
N THR A 317 16.00 -16.82 24.34
CA THR A 317 16.52 -15.71 23.53
C THR A 317 15.42 -15.15 22.62
N ALA A 318 14.67 -16.01 21.95
CA ALA A 318 13.57 -15.61 21.08
C ALA A 318 12.48 -14.86 21.85
N LEU A 319 12.08 -15.36 23.04
CA LEU A 319 11.08 -14.71 23.89
C LEU A 319 11.50 -13.31 24.38
N SER A 320 12.80 -13.02 24.45
CA SER A 320 13.30 -11.69 24.83
C SER A 320 12.91 -10.60 23.80
N ASN A 321 12.69 -10.95 22.55
CA ASN A 321 12.35 -10.04 21.46
C ASN A 321 10.84 -9.95 21.18
N VAL A 322 10.04 -10.81 21.78
CA VAL A 322 8.58 -10.95 21.54
C VAL A 322 7.84 -9.62 21.62
N ARG A 323 8.20 -8.77 22.60
CA ARG A 323 7.54 -7.46 22.74
C ARG A 323 7.71 -6.59 21.50
N VAL A 324 8.89 -6.58 20.89
CA VAL A 324 9.16 -5.78 19.68
C VAL A 324 8.41 -6.37 18.52
N ASP A 325 8.46 -7.68 18.34
CA ASP A 325 7.80 -8.38 17.23
C ASP A 325 6.27 -8.20 17.27
N VAL A 326 5.67 -8.35 18.46
CA VAL A 326 4.23 -8.13 18.67
C VAL A 326 3.83 -6.68 18.38
N MET A 327 4.62 -5.70 18.90
CA MET A 327 4.29 -4.28 18.65
C MET A 327 4.43 -3.92 17.18
N THR A 328 5.45 -4.42 16.49
CA THR A 328 5.63 -4.22 15.04
C THR A 328 4.44 -4.77 14.25
N ALA A 329 4.03 -5.99 14.58
CA ALA A 329 2.89 -6.64 13.99
C ALA A 329 1.58 -5.85 14.18
N LEU A 330 1.32 -5.41 15.41
CA LEU A 330 0.11 -4.64 15.74
C LEU A 330 0.06 -3.30 15.01
N VAL A 331 1.21 -2.61 14.88
CA VAL A 331 1.32 -1.36 14.11
C VAL A 331 1.01 -1.60 12.64
N SER A 332 1.53 -2.67 12.05
CA SER A 332 1.23 -3.01 10.65
C SER A 332 -0.27 -3.23 10.43
N PHE A 333 -0.94 -3.93 11.36
CA PHE A 333 -2.41 -4.09 11.32
C PHE A 333 -3.15 -2.76 11.49
N GLU A 334 -2.76 -1.90 12.43
CA GLU A 334 -3.40 -0.59 12.64
C GLU A 334 -3.35 0.24 11.36
N ARG A 335 -2.23 0.24 10.67
CA ARG A 335 -2.04 0.95 9.42
C ARG A 335 -2.88 0.39 8.27
N VAL A 336 -3.01 -0.93 8.16
CA VAL A 336 -3.89 -1.56 7.17
C VAL A 336 -5.36 -1.25 7.48
N PHE A 337 -5.75 -1.32 8.74
CA PHE A 337 -7.12 -1.02 9.16
C PHE A 337 -7.46 0.47 9.01
N GLU A 338 -6.51 1.37 9.19
CA GLU A 338 -6.70 2.80 8.94
C GLU A 338 -7.15 3.07 7.49
N VAL A 339 -6.55 2.36 6.52
CA VAL A 339 -7.00 2.45 5.12
C VAL A 339 -8.41 1.88 4.96
N LEU A 340 -8.68 0.69 5.52
CA LEU A 340 -9.98 0.02 5.40
C LEU A 340 -11.12 0.74 6.12
N ASP A 341 -10.81 1.56 7.12
CA ASP A 341 -11.79 2.30 7.92
C ASP A 341 -12.11 3.69 7.35
N LEU A 342 -11.31 4.16 6.37
CA LEU A 342 -11.56 5.45 5.72
C LEU A 342 -12.78 5.34 4.80
N PRO A 343 -13.90 5.98 5.13
CA PRO A 343 -15.08 5.88 4.28
C PRO A 343 -14.89 6.67 2.97
N PRO A 344 -15.35 6.16 1.83
CA PRO A 344 -15.39 6.95 0.61
C PRO A 344 -16.33 8.14 0.79
N LEU A 345 -15.94 9.33 0.28
CA LEU A 345 -16.75 10.54 0.35
C LEU A 345 -17.97 10.48 -0.56
N VAL A 346 -17.80 9.91 -1.76
CA VAL A 346 -18.88 9.67 -2.71
C VAL A 346 -19.36 8.25 -2.52
N ARG A 347 -20.66 8.07 -2.27
CA ARG A 347 -21.28 6.77 -2.02
C ARG A 347 -22.49 6.57 -2.90
N ASP A 348 -22.71 5.32 -3.29
CA ASP A 348 -23.95 4.94 -3.96
C ASP A 348 -25.12 4.99 -2.97
N PRO A 349 -26.31 5.42 -3.39
CA PRO A 349 -27.50 5.38 -2.57
C PRO A 349 -27.97 3.93 -2.33
N ASP A 350 -28.67 3.71 -1.22
CA ASP A 350 -29.25 2.40 -0.88
C ASP A 350 -30.40 2.01 -1.83
N ASP A 351 -31.11 3.01 -2.39
CA ASP A 351 -32.22 2.83 -3.33
C ASP A 351 -31.98 3.73 -4.57
N PRO A 352 -31.17 3.27 -5.54
CA PRO A 352 -30.79 4.06 -6.71
C PRO A 352 -31.96 4.23 -7.68
N ARG A 353 -32.10 5.44 -8.23
CA ARG A 353 -33.03 5.73 -9.32
C ARG A 353 -32.45 5.32 -10.66
N GLN A 354 -33.31 5.04 -11.63
CA GLN A 354 -32.90 4.76 -13.00
C GLN A 354 -32.78 6.05 -13.82
N VAL A 355 -31.74 6.13 -14.64
CA VAL A 355 -31.55 7.25 -15.56
C VAL A 355 -32.64 7.21 -16.63
N PRO A 356 -33.32 8.35 -16.92
CA PRO A 356 -34.40 8.38 -17.93
C PRO A 356 -33.84 8.08 -19.33
N GLU A 357 -34.71 7.52 -20.20
CA GLU A 357 -34.40 7.32 -21.60
C GLU A 357 -34.42 8.63 -22.40
N GLY A 358 -33.71 8.68 -23.53
CA GLY A 358 -33.64 9.84 -24.41
C GLY A 358 -32.53 10.83 -24.10
N GLY A 359 -32.64 12.06 -24.55
CA GLY A 359 -31.67 13.11 -24.32
C GLY A 359 -31.65 13.56 -22.84
N LEU A 360 -30.47 13.75 -22.28
CA LEU A 360 -30.32 14.15 -20.89
C LEU A 360 -30.01 15.65 -20.78
N SER A 361 -30.79 16.40 -20.00
CA SER A 361 -30.42 17.76 -19.56
C SER A 361 -29.38 17.70 -18.45
N VAL A 362 -28.61 18.76 -18.28
CA VAL A 362 -27.71 18.99 -17.15
C VAL A 362 -28.19 20.22 -16.39
N ALA A 363 -28.39 20.11 -15.09
CA ALA A 363 -28.80 21.24 -14.27
C ALA A 363 -27.99 21.31 -12.97
N PHE A 364 -27.56 22.51 -12.64
CA PHE A 364 -27.01 22.91 -11.34
C PHE A 364 -28.04 23.80 -10.67
N GLN A 365 -28.37 23.53 -9.40
CA GLN A 365 -29.37 24.28 -8.64
C GLN A 365 -28.78 24.66 -7.29
N ASP A 366 -28.53 25.96 -7.11
CA ASP A 366 -28.03 26.61 -5.88
C ASP A 366 -26.80 25.86 -5.32
N VAL A 367 -25.83 25.53 -6.20
CA VAL A 367 -24.70 24.68 -5.86
C VAL A 367 -23.58 25.49 -5.20
N ASP A 368 -23.31 25.14 -3.94
CA ASP A 368 -22.07 25.52 -3.26
C ASP A 368 -21.12 24.32 -3.16
N PHE A 369 -19.83 24.58 -3.22
CA PHE A 369 -18.84 23.53 -3.07
C PHE A 369 -17.58 23.99 -2.36
N THR A 370 -17.13 23.15 -1.43
CA THR A 370 -15.87 23.28 -0.68
C THR A 370 -15.06 21.99 -0.84
N TYR A 371 -13.79 22.11 -1.22
CA TYR A 371 -12.93 20.92 -1.29
C TYR A 371 -12.71 20.32 0.11
N PRO A 372 -12.74 18.99 0.23
CA PRO A 372 -12.55 18.34 1.52
C PRO A 372 -11.14 18.61 2.08
N THR A 373 -11.08 18.76 3.39
CA THR A 373 -9.82 18.95 4.12
C THR A 373 -9.04 17.65 4.25
N GLY A 374 -7.74 17.75 4.54
CA GLY A 374 -6.89 16.58 4.80
C GLY A 374 -7.42 15.68 5.92
N ALA A 375 -8.10 16.25 6.91
CA ALA A 375 -8.71 15.50 8.01
C ALA A 375 -9.86 14.56 7.55
N GLN A 376 -10.51 14.88 6.44
CA GLN A 376 -11.63 14.09 5.89
C GLN A 376 -11.20 13.00 4.93
N VAL A 377 -10.06 13.17 4.25
CA VAL A 377 -9.59 12.28 3.18
C VAL A 377 -8.20 11.70 3.43
N GLY A 378 -7.45 12.25 4.38
CA GLY A 378 -6.09 11.85 4.69
C GLY A 378 -6.02 10.62 5.59
N LEU A 379 -4.88 9.94 5.53
CA LEU A 379 -4.51 8.91 6.48
C LEU A 379 -3.62 9.56 7.54
N ALA A 380 -4.05 9.60 8.81
CA ALA A 380 -3.32 10.25 9.90
C ALA A 380 -1.86 9.77 10.01
N SER A 381 -1.63 8.49 9.72
CA SER A 381 -0.29 7.88 9.71
C SER A 381 0.57 8.28 8.51
N LEU A 382 0.00 8.89 7.47
CA LEU A 382 0.69 9.40 6.29
C LEU A 382 0.75 10.93 6.24
N GLU A 383 0.18 11.64 7.21
CA GLU A 383 0.08 13.11 7.18
C GLU A 383 1.46 13.79 7.04
N GLY A 384 2.51 13.24 7.67
CA GLY A 384 3.89 13.76 7.55
C GLY A 384 4.54 13.59 6.17
N VAL A 385 3.91 12.85 5.24
CA VAL A 385 4.34 12.63 3.85
C VAL A 385 3.22 12.91 2.85
N ALA A 386 2.08 13.40 3.31
CA ALA A 386 0.99 13.82 2.45
C ALA A 386 1.45 14.97 1.54
N ARG A 387 0.80 15.12 0.39
CA ARG A 387 0.98 16.31 -0.43
C ARG A 387 0.44 17.51 0.34
N GLU A 388 1.02 18.68 0.11
CA GLU A 388 0.49 19.93 0.68
C GLU A 388 -1.01 20.05 0.34
N GLU A 389 -1.79 20.58 1.26
CA GLU A 389 -3.18 20.87 0.99
C GLU A 389 -3.28 21.86 -0.17
N SER A 390 -4.28 21.69 -1.01
CA SER A 390 -4.58 22.70 -2.02
C SER A 390 -4.86 24.04 -1.31
N VAL A 391 -4.49 25.13 -1.94
CA VAL A 391 -4.71 26.49 -1.42
C VAL A 391 -6.19 26.71 -1.01
N HIS A 392 -7.12 25.98 -1.63
CA HIS A 392 -8.56 26.08 -1.42
C HIS A 392 -9.15 24.96 -0.54
N ALA A 393 -8.32 24.13 0.12
CA ALA A 393 -8.86 23.08 1.00
C ALA A 393 -9.57 23.72 2.21
N GLY A 394 -10.86 23.38 2.38
CA GLY A 394 -11.70 23.97 3.42
C GLY A 394 -12.24 25.36 3.11
N GLU A 395 -11.88 25.97 1.98
CA GLU A 395 -12.46 27.24 1.51
C GLU A 395 -13.54 26.97 0.46
N PRO A 396 -14.65 27.72 0.46
CA PRO A 396 -15.67 27.64 -0.59
C PRO A 396 -15.08 28.04 -1.94
N VAL A 397 -15.31 27.22 -2.97
CA VAL A 397 -14.81 27.42 -4.35
C VAL A 397 -15.96 27.72 -5.32
N LEU A 398 -17.15 27.22 -5.06
CA LEU A 398 -18.35 27.55 -5.82
C LEU A 398 -19.38 28.13 -4.88
N HIS A 399 -20.10 29.17 -5.36
CA HIS A 399 -21.06 29.93 -4.62
C HIS A 399 -22.34 30.13 -5.44
N ASP A 400 -23.44 29.48 -5.04
CA ASP A 400 -24.77 29.65 -5.61
C ASP A 400 -24.78 29.46 -7.14
N VAL A 401 -24.10 28.42 -7.63
CA VAL A 401 -24.01 28.15 -9.07
C VAL A 401 -25.31 27.52 -9.54
N THR A 402 -26.04 28.26 -10.40
CA THR A 402 -27.32 27.82 -10.97
C THR A 402 -27.34 28.01 -12.47
N PHE A 403 -27.47 26.89 -13.24
CA PHE A 403 -27.67 26.90 -14.68
C PHE A 403 -28.33 25.61 -15.15
N GLU A 404 -28.87 25.63 -16.37
CA GLU A 404 -29.40 24.47 -17.05
C GLU A 404 -28.87 24.42 -18.49
N SER A 405 -28.49 23.23 -18.94
CA SER A 405 -28.15 22.89 -20.34
C SER A 405 -29.21 21.93 -20.88
N ALA A 406 -29.92 22.35 -21.90
CA ALA A 406 -30.96 21.53 -22.52
C ALA A 406 -30.38 20.26 -23.18
N PRO A 407 -31.17 19.19 -23.38
CA PRO A 407 -30.73 18.01 -24.13
C PRO A 407 -30.17 18.37 -25.51
N GLY A 408 -28.95 17.90 -25.80
CA GLY A 408 -28.27 18.17 -27.08
C GLY A 408 -27.58 19.53 -27.18
N ALA A 409 -27.69 20.41 -26.16
CA ALA A 409 -27.08 21.74 -26.18
C ALA A 409 -25.59 21.70 -25.79
N LEU A 410 -24.83 22.63 -26.36
CA LEU A 410 -23.44 22.90 -26.03
C LEU A 410 -23.33 24.11 -25.09
N THR A 411 -22.95 23.88 -23.86
CA THR A 411 -22.68 24.93 -22.87
C THR A 411 -21.18 25.15 -22.71
N ALA A 412 -20.69 26.37 -22.96
CA ALA A 412 -19.30 26.73 -22.80
C ALA A 412 -19.05 27.45 -21.46
N LEU A 413 -18.08 26.99 -20.68
CA LEU A 413 -17.58 27.64 -19.48
C LEU A 413 -16.36 28.50 -19.82
N VAL A 414 -16.41 29.79 -19.58
CA VAL A 414 -15.30 30.73 -19.80
C VAL A 414 -15.01 31.51 -18.52
N GLY A 415 -13.78 31.98 -18.33
CA GLY A 415 -13.39 32.75 -17.16
C GLY A 415 -11.90 32.62 -16.86
N PRO A 416 -11.37 33.39 -15.89
CA PRO A 416 -9.95 33.34 -15.54
C PRO A 416 -9.55 31.97 -14.93
N SER A 417 -8.24 31.73 -14.87
CA SER A 417 -7.74 30.54 -14.17
C SER A 417 -8.09 30.63 -12.68
N GLY A 418 -8.52 29.51 -12.09
CA GLY A 418 -8.95 29.46 -10.69
C GLY A 418 -10.41 29.86 -10.44
N ALA A 419 -11.18 30.30 -11.45
CA ALA A 419 -12.57 30.74 -11.29
C ALA A 419 -13.59 29.64 -10.88
N GLY A 420 -13.18 28.35 -10.82
CA GLY A 420 -14.07 27.24 -10.45
C GLY A 420 -14.59 26.40 -11.62
N LYS A 421 -14.17 26.66 -12.87
CA LYS A 421 -14.63 25.90 -14.08
C LYS A 421 -14.38 24.40 -13.98
N SER A 422 -13.17 23.96 -13.65
CA SER A 422 -12.83 22.55 -13.51
C SER A 422 -13.56 21.90 -12.31
N THR A 423 -13.93 22.67 -11.31
CA THR A 423 -14.76 22.21 -10.18
C THR A 423 -16.17 21.89 -10.63
N ILE A 424 -16.79 22.72 -11.48
CA ILE A 424 -18.11 22.44 -12.09
C ILE A 424 -18.08 21.12 -12.86
N ILE A 425 -17.04 20.90 -13.68
CA ILE A 425 -16.83 19.65 -14.41
C ILE A 425 -16.67 18.46 -13.46
N ALA A 426 -15.88 18.61 -12.39
CA ALA A 426 -15.64 17.53 -11.43
C ALA A 426 -16.92 17.13 -10.67
N LEU A 427 -17.81 18.09 -10.37
CA LEU A 427 -19.13 17.82 -9.79
C LEU A 427 -20.08 17.14 -10.79
N LEU A 428 -20.08 17.56 -12.05
CA LEU A 428 -20.90 16.92 -13.10
C LEU A 428 -20.46 15.47 -13.35
N ALA A 429 -19.17 15.20 -13.27
CA ALA A 429 -18.62 13.84 -13.36
C ALA A 429 -18.79 13.03 -12.05
N ARG A 430 -19.42 13.62 -11.03
CA ARG A 430 -19.57 13.06 -9.69
C ARG A 430 -18.24 12.54 -9.09
N MET A 431 -17.15 13.25 -9.34
CA MET A 431 -15.88 13.01 -8.64
C MET A 431 -15.96 13.51 -7.19
N TYR A 432 -16.86 14.44 -6.93
CA TYR A 432 -17.26 14.99 -5.64
C TYR A 432 -18.77 15.18 -5.62
N ASP A 433 -19.38 15.16 -4.44
CA ASP A 433 -20.76 15.61 -4.24
C ASP A 433 -20.75 17.08 -3.79
N PRO A 434 -21.74 17.92 -4.16
CA PRO A 434 -21.82 19.31 -3.76
C PRO A 434 -21.99 19.45 -2.24
N THR A 435 -21.52 20.56 -1.67
CA THR A 435 -21.68 20.87 -0.24
C THR A 435 -23.13 21.23 0.08
N SER A 436 -23.76 22.03 -0.80
CA SER A 436 -25.19 22.32 -0.78
C SER A 436 -25.73 22.42 -2.21
N GLY A 437 -27.04 22.48 -2.36
CA GLY A 437 -27.70 22.45 -3.66
C GLY A 437 -27.72 21.06 -4.30
N SER A 438 -27.96 21.00 -5.63
CA SER A 438 -28.03 19.74 -6.37
C SER A 438 -27.47 19.85 -7.79
N VAL A 439 -26.78 18.78 -8.23
CA VAL A 439 -26.35 18.58 -9.62
C VAL A 439 -27.20 17.46 -10.21
N ARG A 440 -27.85 17.72 -11.34
CA ARG A 440 -28.82 16.80 -11.93
C ARG A 440 -28.49 16.46 -13.37
N ILE A 441 -28.79 15.23 -13.78
CA ILE A 441 -28.84 14.79 -15.17
C ILE A 441 -30.24 14.21 -15.46
N GLY A 442 -30.87 14.64 -16.57
CA GLY A 442 -32.22 14.23 -16.89
C GLY A 442 -33.24 14.49 -15.77
N GLY A 443 -33.04 15.54 -14.97
CA GLY A 443 -33.89 15.92 -13.84
C GLY A 443 -33.63 15.14 -12.53
N ILE A 444 -32.76 14.13 -12.52
CA ILE A 444 -32.43 13.32 -11.34
C ILE A 444 -31.12 13.82 -10.72
N ASP A 445 -31.10 13.99 -9.39
CA ASP A 445 -29.90 14.34 -8.65
C ASP A 445 -28.86 13.22 -8.80
N LEU A 446 -27.59 13.58 -9.04
CA LEU A 446 -26.50 12.61 -9.18
C LEU A 446 -26.33 11.73 -7.94
N ARG A 447 -26.70 12.24 -6.76
CA ARG A 447 -26.63 11.50 -5.49
C ARG A 447 -27.67 10.37 -5.40
N ASP A 448 -28.75 10.44 -6.17
CA ASP A 448 -29.80 9.41 -6.27
C ASP A 448 -29.44 8.31 -7.31
N LEU A 449 -28.38 8.48 -8.08
CA LEU A 449 -27.89 7.51 -9.08
C LEU A 449 -26.69 6.71 -8.51
N THR A 450 -26.42 5.52 -9.08
CA THR A 450 -25.15 4.85 -8.78
C THR A 450 -23.98 5.55 -9.47
N THR A 451 -22.79 5.46 -8.92
CA THR A 451 -21.56 5.96 -9.59
C THR A 451 -21.27 5.22 -10.90
N ALA A 452 -21.79 4.01 -11.07
CA ALA A 452 -21.72 3.24 -12.30
C ALA A 452 -22.63 3.85 -13.39
N ASP A 453 -23.87 4.21 -13.04
CA ASP A 453 -24.82 4.85 -13.97
C ASP A 453 -24.31 6.22 -14.39
N VAL A 454 -23.86 7.04 -13.46
CA VAL A 454 -23.27 8.35 -13.80
C VAL A 454 -22.07 8.18 -14.72
N ARG A 455 -21.20 7.21 -14.46
CA ARG A 455 -20.06 6.92 -15.35
C ARG A 455 -20.49 6.41 -16.72
N ALA A 456 -21.58 5.67 -16.84
CA ALA A 456 -22.08 5.24 -18.14
C ALA A 456 -22.55 6.44 -18.98
N GLU A 457 -23.26 7.36 -18.36
CA GLU A 457 -23.94 8.47 -19.03
C GLU A 457 -23.06 9.70 -19.26
N VAL A 458 -22.07 9.94 -18.40
CA VAL A 458 -21.19 11.11 -18.46
C VAL A 458 -19.81 10.70 -18.97
N GLY A 459 -19.41 11.15 -20.15
CA GLY A 459 -18.07 10.97 -20.71
C GLY A 459 -17.22 12.20 -20.46
N VAL A 460 -16.03 12.00 -19.91
CA VAL A 460 -15.08 13.08 -19.59
C VAL A 460 -13.81 12.92 -20.41
N VAL A 461 -13.37 14.00 -21.07
CA VAL A 461 -12.04 14.12 -21.65
C VAL A 461 -11.29 15.21 -20.89
N THR A 462 -10.24 14.81 -20.22
CA THR A 462 -9.38 15.70 -19.41
C THR A 462 -8.27 16.30 -20.27
N GLN A 463 -7.69 17.41 -19.79
CA GLN A 463 -6.54 18.09 -20.42
C GLN A 463 -5.38 17.14 -20.65
N ASP A 464 -5.00 16.35 -19.62
CA ASP A 464 -3.96 15.33 -19.69
C ASP A 464 -4.59 13.94 -19.89
N ALA A 465 -4.49 13.41 -21.12
CA ALA A 465 -4.95 12.05 -21.43
C ALA A 465 -3.98 11.01 -20.84
N HIS A 466 -4.46 10.24 -19.88
CA HIS A 466 -3.69 9.15 -19.27
C HIS A 466 -3.89 7.82 -20.02
N LEU A 467 -2.77 7.13 -20.25
CA LEU A 467 -2.74 5.77 -20.83
C LEU A 467 -2.00 4.83 -19.88
N PHE A 468 -2.55 3.63 -19.69
CA PHE A 468 -1.88 2.56 -18.96
C PHE A 468 -0.75 1.96 -19.80
N HIS A 469 0.25 1.39 -19.15
CA HIS A 469 1.33 0.66 -19.81
C HIS A 469 0.83 -0.71 -20.30
N GLU A 470 0.00 -0.67 -21.30
CA GLU A 470 -0.68 -1.79 -21.95
C GLU A 470 -0.79 -1.53 -23.45
N SER A 471 -1.35 -2.45 -24.22
CA SER A 471 -1.59 -2.22 -25.64
C SER A 471 -2.60 -1.09 -25.89
N ILE A 472 -2.62 -0.53 -27.10
CA ILE A 472 -3.63 0.44 -27.50
C ILE A 472 -5.02 -0.19 -27.40
N ALA A 473 -5.18 -1.46 -27.83
CA ALA A 473 -6.44 -2.20 -27.72
C ALA A 473 -6.95 -2.27 -26.28
N GLU A 474 -6.10 -2.68 -25.32
CA GLU A 474 -6.48 -2.77 -23.91
C GLU A 474 -6.82 -1.39 -23.33
N ASN A 475 -6.07 -0.36 -23.69
CA ASN A 475 -6.37 1.01 -23.32
C ASN A 475 -7.73 1.49 -23.84
N LEU A 476 -8.15 1.05 -25.01
CA LEU A 476 -9.46 1.38 -25.59
C LEU A 476 -10.58 0.54 -24.95
N ARG A 477 -10.37 -0.77 -24.76
CA ARG A 477 -11.33 -1.67 -24.10
C ARG A 477 -11.61 -1.29 -22.64
N TYR A 478 -10.74 -0.48 -22.03
CA TYR A 478 -11.02 0.07 -20.71
C TYR A 478 -12.34 0.88 -20.65
N ALA A 479 -12.75 1.48 -21.77
CA ALA A 479 -14.03 2.19 -21.89
C ALA A 479 -15.23 1.26 -22.16
N ARG A 480 -15.02 0.16 -22.90
CA ARG A 480 -16.01 -0.87 -23.21
C ARG A 480 -15.32 -2.23 -23.37
N PRO A 481 -15.29 -3.06 -22.31
CA PRO A 481 -14.53 -4.32 -22.28
C PRO A 481 -14.92 -5.32 -23.37
N GLU A 482 -16.19 -5.34 -23.76
CA GLU A 482 -16.75 -6.22 -24.80
C GLU A 482 -16.57 -5.70 -26.24
N ALA A 483 -15.88 -4.58 -26.44
CA ALA A 483 -15.68 -4.00 -27.78
C ALA A 483 -14.86 -4.95 -28.67
N THR A 484 -15.37 -5.21 -29.86
CA THR A 484 -14.69 -5.98 -30.91
C THR A 484 -13.57 -5.13 -31.54
N ASP A 485 -12.63 -5.76 -32.24
CA ASP A 485 -11.59 -5.02 -32.97
C ASP A 485 -12.17 -4.07 -34.01
N THR A 486 -13.30 -4.45 -34.60
CA THR A 486 -14.04 -3.58 -35.56
C THR A 486 -14.53 -2.32 -34.86
N ASP A 487 -15.13 -2.44 -33.65
CA ASP A 487 -15.55 -1.29 -32.84
C ASP A 487 -14.36 -0.38 -32.49
N LEU A 488 -13.21 -0.97 -32.15
CA LEU A 488 -11.99 -0.22 -31.84
C LEU A 488 -11.52 0.58 -33.07
N ILE A 489 -11.48 -0.05 -34.23
CA ILE A 489 -11.07 0.59 -35.50
C ILE A 489 -12.02 1.74 -35.86
N GLU A 490 -13.34 1.53 -35.75
CA GLU A 490 -14.34 2.57 -36.02
C GLU A 490 -14.19 3.77 -35.08
N ALA A 491 -14.01 3.51 -33.79
CA ALA A 491 -13.76 4.55 -32.80
C ALA A 491 -12.43 5.30 -33.04
N CYS A 492 -11.38 4.61 -33.47
CA CYS A 492 -10.10 5.22 -33.83
C CYS A 492 -10.20 6.07 -35.11
N ARG A 493 -11.01 5.65 -36.09
CA ARG A 493 -11.30 6.46 -37.28
C ARG A 493 -12.10 7.71 -36.94
N ALA A 494 -13.13 7.61 -36.12
CA ALA A 494 -13.88 8.76 -35.61
C ALA A 494 -12.99 9.74 -34.85
N ALA A 495 -12.01 9.23 -34.07
CA ALA A 495 -11.02 10.02 -33.34
C ALA A 495 -9.84 10.51 -34.21
N GLN A 496 -9.83 10.27 -35.52
CA GLN A 496 -8.75 10.68 -36.43
C GLN A 496 -7.36 10.15 -36.04
N ILE A 497 -7.28 8.91 -35.49
CA ILE A 497 -6.02 8.29 -35.04
C ILE A 497 -5.72 6.97 -35.74
N TRP A 498 -6.66 6.40 -36.51
CA TRP A 498 -6.52 5.08 -37.11
C TRP A 498 -5.31 4.98 -38.06
N ASP A 499 -5.11 5.93 -38.96
CA ASP A 499 -3.99 5.92 -39.93
C ASP A 499 -2.63 5.83 -39.20
N PHE A 500 -2.51 6.51 -38.06
CA PHE A 500 -1.32 6.42 -37.22
C PHE A 500 -1.16 5.03 -36.61
N ILE A 501 -2.24 4.47 -36.02
CA ILE A 501 -2.19 3.14 -35.40
C ILE A 501 -1.90 2.06 -36.44
N GLU A 502 -2.51 2.14 -37.63
CA GLU A 502 -2.27 1.21 -38.74
C GLU A 502 -0.82 1.25 -39.25
N SER A 503 -0.14 2.40 -39.13
CA SER A 503 1.28 2.56 -39.50
C SER A 503 2.25 1.96 -38.49
N LEU A 504 1.79 1.62 -37.29
CA LEU A 504 2.63 1.01 -36.25
C LEU A 504 2.89 -0.48 -36.56
N PRO A 505 4.08 -1.01 -36.24
CA PRO A 505 4.44 -2.41 -36.54
C PRO A 505 3.45 -3.43 -35.96
N ASP A 506 2.93 -3.17 -34.76
CA ASP A 506 2.02 -4.07 -34.04
C ASP A 506 0.58 -3.53 -34.02
N GLY A 507 0.27 -2.45 -34.76
CA GLY A 507 -1.08 -1.87 -34.85
C GLY A 507 -1.71 -1.61 -33.48
N LEU A 508 -2.91 -2.16 -33.25
CA LEU A 508 -3.64 -2.08 -31.97
C LEU A 508 -2.92 -2.77 -30.80
N ASP A 509 -2.07 -3.76 -31.07
CA ASP A 509 -1.32 -4.49 -30.05
C ASP A 509 -0.06 -3.74 -29.59
N THR A 510 0.24 -2.60 -30.20
CA THR A 510 1.36 -1.75 -29.81
C THR A 510 1.22 -1.33 -28.35
N VAL A 511 2.22 -1.72 -27.51
CA VAL A 511 2.27 -1.33 -26.09
C VAL A 511 2.71 0.12 -25.97
N VAL A 512 1.88 0.94 -25.36
CA VAL A 512 2.23 2.33 -25.06
C VAL A 512 3.18 2.35 -23.86
N GLY A 513 4.25 3.16 -23.95
CA GLY A 513 5.25 3.26 -22.88
C GLY A 513 4.67 3.79 -21.58
N ASP A 514 5.50 3.80 -20.51
CA ASP A 514 5.09 4.29 -19.20
C ASP A 514 4.47 5.69 -19.33
N ARG A 515 3.20 5.82 -18.90
CA ARG A 515 2.35 7.01 -19.06
C ARG A 515 2.15 7.47 -20.52
N GLY A 516 2.37 6.60 -21.50
CA GLY A 516 2.23 6.92 -22.92
C GLY A 516 3.39 7.75 -23.51
N TYR A 517 4.58 7.66 -22.97
CA TYR A 517 5.76 8.43 -23.42
C TYR A 517 6.15 8.20 -24.90
N ARG A 518 5.71 7.09 -25.52
CA ARG A 518 5.94 6.81 -26.94
C ARG A 518 5.01 7.56 -27.89
N LEU A 519 4.00 8.24 -27.35
CA LEU A 519 2.99 8.97 -28.10
C LEU A 519 3.11 10.47 -27.85
N SER A 520 2.88 11.26 -28.90
CA SER A 520 2.73 12.71 -28.80
C SER A 520 1.48 13.09 -27.97
N GLY A 521 1.42 14.33 -27.49
CA GLY A 521 0.24 14.84 -26.77
C GLY A 521 -1.05 14.71 -27.59
N GLY A 522 -1.00 15.01 -28.89
CA GLY A 522 -2.15 14.89 -29.79
C GLY A 522 -2.61 13.45 -30.03
N GLU A 523 -1.68 12.50 -30.10
CA GLU A 523 -2.03 11.08 -30.23
C GLU A 523 -2.71 10.56 -28.97
N LYS A 524 -2.21 10.91 -27.78
CA LYS A 524 -2.84 10.56 -26.51
C LYS A 524 -4.26 11.11 -26.39
N GLN A 525 -4.46 12.37 -26.78
CA GLN A 525 -5.80 12.99 -26.76
C GLN A 525 -6.75 12.33 -27.73
N ARG A 526 -6.32 11.96 -28.96
CA ARG A 526 -7.14 11.23 -29.90
C ARG A 526 -7.50 9.83 -29.41
N ILE A 527 -6.59 9.12 -28.69
CA ILE A 527 -6.94 7.85 -28.03
C ILE A 527 -7.97 8.07 -26.91
N ALA A 528 -7.87 9.17 -26.13
CA ALA A 528 -8.90 9.49 -25.15
C ALA A 528 -10.26 9.81 -25.79
N LEU A 529 -10.28 10.46 -26.96
CA LEU A 529 -11.48 10.67 -27.75
C LEU A 529 -12.04 9.35 -28.32
N ALA A 530 -11.18 8.42 -28.75
CA ALA A 530 -11.62 7.09 -29.18
C ALA A 530 -12.29 6.32 -28.03
N ARG A 531 -11.78 6.44 -26.78
CA ARG A 531 -12.47 5.93 -25.58
C ARG A 531 -13.86 6.55 -25.40
N LEU A 532 -13.99 7.86 -25.63
CA LEU A 532 -15.28 8.55 -25.55
C LEU A 532 -16.27 8.02 -26.60
N PHE A 533 -15.81 7.81 -27.85
CA PHE A 533 -16.64 7.22 -28.91
C PHE A 533 -17.11 5.81 -28.58
N LEU A 534 -16.21 4.96 -28.10
CA LEU A 534 -16.54 3.60 -27.66
C LEU A 534 -17.57 3.57 -26.54
N LYS A 535 -17.45 4.46 -25.58
CA LYS A 535 -18.37 4.59 -24.44
C LYS A 535 -19.74 5.12 -24.88
N ALA A 536 -19.78 6.00 -25.89
CA ALA A 536 -20.98 6.65 -26.45
C ALA A 536 -21.90 7.30 -25.38
N PRO A 537 -21.39 8.13 -24.46
CA PRO A 537 -22.17 8.73 -23.39
C PRO A 537 -23.16 9.74 -23.95
N ARG A 538 -24.28 9.98 -23.24
CA ARG A 538 -25.29 11.00 -23.62
C ARG A 538 -24.92 12.42 -23.16
N VAL A 539 -24.06 12.54 -22.14
CA VAL A 539 -23.50 13.81 -21.65
C VAL A 539 -21.99 13.78 -21.86
N VAL A 540 -21.43 14.82 -22.46
CA VAL A 540 -20.00 14.97 -22.73
C VAL A 540 -19.44 16.15 -21.98
N VAL A 541 -18.32 15.94 -21.31
CA VAL A 541 -17.60 16.96 -20.55
C VAL A 541 -16.17 17.05 -21.08
N LEU A 542 -15.76 18.25 -21.51
CA LEU A 542 -14.42 18.47 -22.04
C LEU A 542 -13.69 19.54 -21.22
N ASP A 543 -12.47 19.22 -20.79
CA ASP A 543 -11.56 20.15 -20.12
C ASP A 543 -10.36 20.40 -21.04
N GLU A 544 -10.32 21.56 -21.69
CA GLU A 544 -9.19 22.09 -22.50
C GLU A 544 -8.40 21.05 -23.31
N ALA A 545 -9.07 20.35 -24.21
CA ALA A 545 -8.52 19.17 -24.91
C ALA A 545 -7.39 19.45 -25.94
N THR A 546 -6.82 20.66 -26.04
CA THR A 546 -5.95 21.02 -27.19
C THR A 546 -4.75 21.90 -26.85
N ALA A 547 -4.37 22.08 -25.58
CA ALA A 547 -3.18 22.84 -25.21
C ALA A 547 -1.88 22.12 -25.64
N HIS A 548 -0.93 22.87 -26.18
CA HIS A 548 0.42 22.41 -26.56
C HIS A 548 0.53 21.41 -27.71
N LEU A 549 -0.40 21.44 -28.68
CA LEU A 549 -0.35 20.62 -29.88
C LEU A 549 0.27 21.38 -31.07
N ASP A 550 0.90 20.65 -31.99
CA ASP A 550 1.24 21.19 -33.31
C ASP A 550 -0.02 21.40 -34.15
N SER A 551 0.05 22.30 -35.13
CA SER A 551 -1.12 22.74 -35.90
C SER A 551 -1.85 21.61 -36.65
N GLU A 552 -1.17 20.54 -37.07
CA GLU A 552 -1.80 19.40 -37.75
C GLU A 552 -2.53 18.51 -36.75
N SER A 553 -1.88 18.15 -35.64
CA SER A 553 -2.50 17.41 -34.55
C SER A 553 -3.69 18.14 -33.96
N GLU A 554 -3.59 19.46 -33.82
CA GLU A 554 -4.64 20.34 -33.37
C GLU A 554 -5.88 20.26 -34.26
N ARG A 555 -5.70 20.35 -35.59
CA ARG A 555 -6.80 20.26 -36.57
C ARG A 555 -7.50 18.89 -36.49
N ARG A 556 -6.74 17.79 -36.37
CA ARG A 556 -7.29 16.44 -36.26
C ARG A 556 -8.07 16.24 -34.95
N VAL A 557 -7.55 16.74 -33.81
CA VAL A 557 -8.25 16.72 -32.54
C VAL A 557 -9.53 17.54 -32.61
N GLN A 558 -9.53 18.71 -33.26
CA GLN A 558 -10.72 19.55 -33.41
C GLN A 558 -11.81 18.85 -34.22
N LEU A 559 -11.47 18.17 -35.33
CA LEU A 559 -12.44 17.40 -36.12
C LEU A 559 -13.06 16.26 -35.30
N ALA A 560 -12.25 15.57 -34.51
CA ALA A 560 -12.72 14.53 -33.60
C ALA A 560 -13.63 15.08 -32.49
N LEU A 561 -13.31 16.23 -31.92
CA LEU A 561 -14.12 16.91 -30.92
C LEU A 561 -15.47 17.34 -31.50
N ASP A 562 -15.49 17.93 -32.70
CA ASP A 562 -16.73 18.32 -33.36
C ASP A 562 -17.67 17.13 -33.57
N THR A 563 -17.11 15.98 -33.94
CA THR A 563 -17.86 14.72 -34.05
C THR A 563 -18.37 14.23 -32.67
N ALA A 564 -17.56 14.35 -31.65
CA ALA A 564 -17.88 13.90 -30.28
C ALA A 564 -19.05 14.70 -29.66
N LEU A 565 -19.19 15.98 -30.01
CA LEU A 565 -20.21 16.87 -29.46
C LEU A 565 -21.56 16.78 -30.17
N GLN A 566 -21.62 16.26 -31.42
CA GLN A 566 -22.85 16.22 -32.20
C GLN A 566 -23.95 15.41 -31.53
N GLY A 567 -25.12 16.04 -31.32
CA GLY A 567 -26.34 15.41 -30.78
C GLY A 567 -26.26 15.02 -29.32
N ARG A 568 -25.24 15.46 -28.61
CA ARG A 568 -25.02 15.17 -27.18
C ARG A 568 -25.08 16.45 -26.36
N THR A 569 -25.59 16.34 -25.13
CA THR A 569 -25.52 17.45 -24.17
C THR A 569 -24.08 17.62 -23.74
N SER A 570 -23.54 18.81 -23.89
CA SER A 570 -22.11 19.01 -23.74
C SER A 570 -21.79 20.22 -22.84
N VAL A 571 -20.88 20.03 -21.90
CA VAL A 571 -20.34 21.11 -21.04
C VAL A 571 -18.83 21.16 -21.24
N VAL A 572 -18.32 22.29 -21.76
CA VAL A 572 -16.95 22.42 -22.23
C VAL A 572 -16.27 23.62 -21.58
N ILE A 573 -15.08 23.42 -20.97
CA ILE A 573 -14.21 24.56 -20.65
C ILE A 573 -13.59 25.01 -21.98
N ALA A 574 -13.98 26.19 -22.42
CA ALA A 574 -13.59 26.69 -23.72
C ALA A 574 -12.43 27.69 -23.63
N HIS A 575 -11.30 27.31 -24.23
CA HIS A 575 -10.13 28.17 -24.45
C HIS A 575 -9.97 28.57 -25.92
N ARG A 576 -10.92 28.17 -26.80
CA ARG A 576 -10.90 28.47 -28.23
C ARG A 576 -12.14 29.21 -28.68
N LEU A 577 -11.88 30.20 -29.52
CA LEU A 577 -12.94 31.01 -30.09
C LEU A 577 -13.95 30.20 -30.93
N SER A 578 -13.48 29.19 -31.68
CA SER A 578 -14.34 28.31 -32.48
C SER A 578 -15.38 27.56 -31.63
N THR A 579 -14.99 27.06 -30.47
CA THR A 579 -15.89 26.37 -29.53
C THR A 579 -16.86 27.36 -28.89
N ILE A 580 -16.38 28.53 -28.48
CA ILE A 580 -17.19 29.58 -27.85
C ILE A 580 -18.28 30.08 -28.80
N ARG A 581 -17.95 30.35 -30.08
CA ARG A 581 -18.91 30.85 -31.07
C ARG A 581 -20.03 29.86 -31.42
N ARG A 582 -19.76 28.58 -31.27
CA ARG A 582 -20.73 27.51 -31.58
C ARG A 582 -21.58 27.11 -30.37
N ALA A 583 -21.26 27.62 -29.19
CA ALA A 583 -21.97 27.30 -27.98
C ALA A 583 -23.37 27.89 -27.98
N ASP A 584 -24.38 27.08 -27.67
CA ASP A 584 -25.78 27.50 -27.51
C ASP A 584 -25.92 28.40 -26.29
N GLN A 585 -25.05 28.19 -25.29
CA GLN A 585 -24.96 28.99 -24.06
C GLN A 585 -23.52 29.14 -23.62
N ILE A 586 -23.14 30.34 -23.24
CA ILE A 586 -21.87 30.66 -22.60
C ILE A 586 -22.14 31.09 -21.17
N LEU A 587 -21.41 30.50 -20.22
CA LEU A 587 -21.42 30.86 -18.81
C LEU A 587 -20.06 31.45 -18.45
N VAL A 588 -20.07 32.73 -18.03
CA VAL A 588 -18.87 33.39 -17.56
C VAL A 588 -18.76 33.16 -16.07
N VAL A 589 -17.71 32.46 -15.68
CA VAL A 589 -17.45 32.08 -14.28
C VAL A 589 -16.33 32.96 -13.73
N ASP A 590 -16.58 33.58 -12.61
CA ASP A 590 -15.62 34.40 -11.86
C ASP A 590 -15.82 34.21 -10.36
N ASP A 591 -14.73 34.00 -9.63
CA ASP A 591 -14.72 33.74 -8.18
C ASP A 591 -15.85 32.80 -7.71
N GLY A 592 -15.96 31.65 -8.41
CA GLY A 592 -16.93 30.61 -8.09
C GLY A 592 -18.40 30.92 -8.41
N ARG A 593 -18.70 31.99 -9.13
CA ARG A 593 -20.07 32.45 -9.49
C ARG A 593 -20.26 32.56 -10.98
N ILE A 594 -21.47 32.37 -11.47
CA ILE A 594 -21.84 32.72 -12.85
C ILE A 594 -22.19 34.21 -12.89
N VAL A 595 -21.28 35.01 -13.45
CA VAL A 595 -21.43 36.48 -13.51
C VAL A 595 -22.12 36.98 -14.77
N GLN A 596 -22.03 36.22 -15.89
CA GLN A 596 -22.73 36.55 -17.14
C GLN A 596 -23.19 35.24 -17.83
N ARG A 597 -24.29 35.30 -18.55
CA ARG A 597 -24.89 34.19 -19.31
C ARG A 597 -25.50 34.70 -20.61
N GLY A 598 -25.29 33.99 -21.71
CA GLY A 598 -25.88 34.33 -23.02
C GLY A 598 -25.13 33.62 -24.16
N THR A 599 -25.47 34.00 -25.38
CA THR A 599 -24.72 33.60 -26.59
C THR A 599 -23.51 34.53 -26.80
N HIS A 600 -22.64 34.18 -27.73
CA HIS A 600 -21.47 34.96 -28.10
C HIS A 600 -21.84 36.42 -28.50
N GLU A 601 -22.85 36.59 -29.31
CA GLU A 601 -23.28 37.90 -29.80
C GLU A 601 -23.91 38.73 -28.68
N GLU A 602 -24.76 38.13 -27.85
CA GLU A 602 -25.42 38.81 -26.71
C GLU A 602 -24.39 39.29 -25.69
N LEU A 603 -23.43 38.46 -25.36
CA LEU A 603 -22.40 38.79 -24.36
C LEU A 603 -21.40 39.86 -24.85
N LEU A 604 -21.06 39.87 -26.14
CA LEU A 604 -20.28 40.94 -26.74
C LEU A 604 -21.04 42.28 -26.77
N ALA A 605 -22.32 42.21 -27.08
CA ALA A 605 -23.17 43.43 -27.08
C ALA A 605 -23.41 43.97 -25.69
N ALA A 606 -23.52 43.12 -24.67
CA ALA A 606 -23.69 43.51 -23.26
C ALA A 606 -22.42 44.08 -22.64
N GLY A 607 -21.25 43.78 -23.22
CA GLY A 607 -19.97 44.20 -22.66
C GLY A 607 -19.58 43.45 -21.38
N GLY A 608 -18.64 44.01 -20.62
CA GLY A 608 -18.25 43.48 -19.33
C GLY A 608 -17.13 42.44 -19.37
N MET A 609 -17.21 41.46 -18.46
CA MET A 609 -16.09 40.49 -18.30
C MET A 609 -15.86 39.64 -19.52
N TYR A 610 -16.93 39.18 -20.18
CA TYR A 610 -16.81 38.39 -21.40
C TYR A 610 -16.08 39.13 -22.52
N GLU A 611 -16.45 40.39 -22.76
CA GLU A 611 -15.77 41.24 -23.77
C GLU A 611 -14.29 41.43 -23.44
N THR A 612 -13.98 41.65 -22.16
CA THR A 612 -12.59 41.79 -21.71
C THR A 612 -11.77 40.53 -21.95
N LEU A 613 -12.32 39.35 -21.58
CA LEU A 613 -11.70 38.04 -21.85
C LEU A 613 -11.52 37.79 -23.37
N TYR A 614 -12.56 38.12 -24.15
CA TYR A 614 -12.53 38.00 -25.60
C TYR A 614 -11.41 38.84 -26.22
N ARG A 615 -11.28 40.10 -25.82
CA ARG A 615 -10.22 40.98 -26.35
C ARG A 615 -8.81 40.56 -25.90
N THR A 616 -8.70 40.04 -24.69
CA THR A 616 -7.37 39.66 -24.14
C THR A 616 -6.88 38.30 -24.62
N GLN A 617 -7.77 37.34 -24.83
CA GLN A 617 -7.39 35.95 -25.16
C GLN A 617 -7.57 35.59 -26.64
N PHE A 618 -8.45 36.27 -27.37
CA PHE A 618 -8.91 35.84 -28.69
C PHE A 618 -8.83 36.91 -29.79
N ALA A 619 -8.58 38.19 -29.48
CA ALA A 619 -8.54 39.25 -30.50
C ALA A 619 -7.27 39.25 -31.33
N ASP A 620 -6.19 38.59 -30.85
CA ASP A 620 -4.91 38.49 -31.56
C ASP A 620 -4.70 37.12 -32.25
N SER A 621 -5.75 36.28 -32.37
CA SER A 621 -5.66 34.92 -32.91
C SER A 621 -6.27 34.81 -34.31
#